data_27e22680556bd57fa346ea89938b8803
#
_entry.id   27e22680556bd57fa346ea89938b8803
#
_cell.length_a   1.000
_cell.length_b   1.000
_cell.length_c   1.000
_cell.angle_alpha   90.00
_cell.angle_beta   90.00
_cell.angle_gamma   90.00
#
_symmetry.space_group_name_H-M   'P 1'
#
loop_
_entity.id
_entity.type
_entity.pdbx_description
1 polymer ?
#
loop_
_entity_poly.entity_id
_entity_poly.type
_entity_poly.pdbx_seq_one_letter_code
_entity_poly.pdbx_strand_id
1 'polypeptide(L)'
;MSETGAVVATRSTAPDDRRPALMLPPSVRAAAAWSAAVILFVTVAGAAVFVVVALRAATIPMVVALLATALLYPVMPWLVNRGVGRGAAAGLTCATLVLVVTGGIALLVNSLVNSAPQIAAGLQQAGDRIASWLGPLGDRIQYALRQSAGSGSNLVDSLANGVLSGLGLVTQLLTGGVLALALVFFFLRDGHRFADAIHELMPGKHSDTVIACGQQAFAAMAGFMRGTTLIALIDATFISIGLLLLDVPGAAGLGALVFMGSYIPFVGAFLSGTMAVLVALANGGLGTALWALGVVLAVQAIEGNVLQPVIQSRTVELHPATIMIAVVAGSGIAGIIGALLAVPVSAAGLGVVSVLRGGAETPGAPTSRRRRVRSES
;
A
#
# COMPACT_ATOMS: atom_id res chain seq x y z
N MET A 1 76.31 35.55 -63.03
CA MET A 1 76.96 34.60 -62.12
C MET A 1 76.08 34.49 -60.95
N SER A 2 75.40 33.41 -60.87
CA SER A 2 74.37 33.06 -60.02
C SER A 2 74.85 32.05 -58.93
N GLU A 3 74.53 32.23 -57.71
CA GLU A 3 74.59 31.16 -56.75
C GLU A 3 73.32 31.05 -56.01
N THR A 4 72.73 29.90 -56.21
CA THR A 4 71.47 29.44 -55.65
C THR A 4 71.78 28.87 -54.27
N GLY A 5 71.30 29.52 -53.17
CA GLY A 5 71.34 28.98 -51.82
C GLY A 5 70.12 28.13 -51.54
N ALA A 6 70.30 26.85 -51.44
CA ALA A 6 69.24 25.89 -51.00
C ALA A 6 69.11 25.96 -49.50
N VAL A 7 67.92 26.40 -49.04
CA VAL A 7 67.50 26.31 -47.62
C VAL A 7 67.02 24.90 -47.32
N VAL A 8 67.79 24.15 -46.56
CA VAL A 8 67.40 22.84 -46.01
C VAL A 8 66.43 23.05 -44.84
N ALA A 9 65.17 22.76 -45.05
CA ALA A 9 64.15 22.75 -43.98
C ALA A 9 64.36 21.51 -43.14
N THR A 10 64.87 21.68 -41.96
CA THR A 10 64.91 20.64 -40.90
C THR A 10 63.48 20.42 -40.40
N ARG A 11 62.89 19.28 -40.78
CA ARG A 11 61.63 18.77 -40.17
C ARG A 11 61.94 18.38 -38.73
N SER A 12 61.39 19.17 -37.79
CA SER A 12 61.29 18.81 -36.40
C SER A 12 60.31 17.66 -36.27
N THR A 13 60.79 16.46 -36.03
CA THR A 13 59.98 15.32 -35.61
C THR A 13 59.63 15.47 -34.13
N ALA A 14 58.46 16.09 -33.85
CA ALA A 14 57.86 16.01 -32.54
C ALA A 14 57.52 14.52 -32.23
N PRO A 15 57.82 14.00 -31.02
CA PRO A 15 57.45 12.64 -30.68
C PRO A 15 55.93 12.56 -30.66
N ASP A 16 55.40 11.60 -31.47
CA ASP A 16 53.99 11.23 -31.51
C ASP A 16 53.65 10.50 -30.19
N ASP A 17 53.26 11.28 -29.17
CA ASP A 17 52.83 10.78 -27.86
C ASP A 17 51.41 10.22 -27.97
N ARG A 18 51.19 9.34 -28.94
CA ARG A 18 49.99 8.51 -29.01
C ARG A 18 50.12 7.42 -27.98
N ARG A 19 49.72 7.73 -26.74
CA ARG A 19 49.42 6.70 -25.75
C ARG A 19 48.45 5.72 -26.39
N PRO A 20 48.73 4.41 -26.37
CA PRO A 20 47.80 3.44 -26.92
C PRO A 20 46.51 3.53 -26.09
N ALA A 21 45.50 4.19 -26.65
CA ALA A 21 44.17 4.11 -26.11
C ALA A 21 43.79 2.63 -26.13
N LEU A 22 43.67 2.02 -24.96
CA LEU A 22 43.15 0.67 -24.81
C LEU A 22 41.82 0.57 -25.54
N MET A 23 41.89 0.18 -26.83
CA MET A 23 40.69 -0.03 -27.65
C MET A 23 40.05 -1.33 -27.23
N LEU A 24 39.30 -1.27 -26.12
CA LEU A 24 38.43 -2.38 -25.70
C LEU A 24 37.45 -2.70 -26.84
N PRO A 25 37.24 -3.97 -27.15
CA PRO A 25 36.24 -4.37 -28.16
C PRO A 25 34.89 -3.70 -27.90
N PRO A 26 34.12 -3.34 -28.94
CA PRO A 26 32.86 -2.60 -28.79
C PRO A 26 31.86 -3.36 -27.90
N SER A 27 31.89 -4.69 -27.88
CA SER A 27 31.11 -5.53 -26.99
C SER A 27 31.48 -5.33 -25.50
N VAL A 28 32.78 -5.22 -25.19
CA VAL A 28 33.24 -4.99 -23.80
C VAL A 28 32.90 -3.57 -23.35
N ARG A 29 33.00 -2.57 -24.24
CA ARG A 29 32.59 -1.19 -23.94
C ARG A 29 31.06 -1.10 -23.67
N ALA A 30 30.26 -1.78 -24.50
CA ALA A 30 28.82 -1.86 -24.27
C ALA A 30 28.49 -2.56 -22.95
N ALA A 31 29.12 -3.70 -22.65
CA ALA A 31 28.94 -4.40 -21.38
C ALA A 31 29.36 -3.54 -20.18
N ALA A 32 30.51 -2.85 -20.26
CA ALA A 32 30.96 -1.94 -19.20
C ALA A 32 30.00 -0.75 -19.00
N ALA A 33 29.47 -0.18 -20.07
CA ALA A 33 28.48 0.90 -19.98
C ALA A 33 27.17 0.43 -19.34
N TRP A 34 26.68 -0.76 -19.71
CA TRP A 34 25.51 -1.37 -19.07
C TRP A 34 25.73 -1.68 -17.60
N SER A 35 26.91 -2.25 -17.26
CA SER A 35 27.28 -2.52 -15.86
C SER A 35 27.36 -1.25 -15.03
N ALA A 36 27.98 -0.19 -15.58
CA ALA A 36 28.06 1.12 -14.92
C ALA A 36 26.67 1.74 -14.73
N ALA A 37 25.79 1.65 -15.73
CA ALA A 37 24.41 2.13 -15.63
C ALA A 37 23.62 1.37 -14.58
N VAL A 38 23.75 0.04 -14.51
CA VAL A 38 23.10 -0.80 -13.50
C VAL A 38 23.62 -0.48 -12.09
N ILE A 39 24.94 -0.36 -11.93
CA ILE A 39 25.55 0.01 -10.64
C ILE A 39 25.07 1.40 -10.20
N LEU A 40 25.08 2.37 -11.10
CA LEU A 40 24.60 3.71 -10.80
C LEU A 40 23.12 3.69 -10.39
N PHE A 41 22.28 2.96 -11.14
CA PHE A 41 20.87 2.81 -10.83
C PHE A 41 20.65 2.16 -9.45
N VAL A 42 21.34 1.05 -9.16
CA VAL A 42 21.26 0.36 -7.87
C VAL A 42 21.73 1.26 -6.73
N THR A 43 22.82 2.00 -6.94
CA THR A 43 23.36 2.94 -5.94
C THR A 43 22.38 4.07 -5.65
N VAL A 44 21.83 4.69 -6.68
CA VAL A 44 20.85 5.79 -6.55
C VAL A 44 19.56 5.27 -5.92
N ALA A 45 19.06 4.11 -6.36
CA ALA A 45 17.89 3.48 -5.77
C ALA A 45 18.13 3.10 -4.30
N GLY A 46 19.28 2.53 -3.99
CA GLY A 46 19.68 2.19 -2.61
C GLY A 46 19.81 3.43 -1.72
N ALA A 47 20.40 4.50 -2.22
CA ALA A 47 20.48 5.77 -1.51
C ALA A 47 19.09 6.39 -1.27
N ALA A 48 18.20 6.33 -2.26
CA ALA A 48 16.82 6.79 -2.11
C ALA A 48 16.06 5.98 -1.05
N VAL A 49 16.18 4.65 -1.07
CA VAL A 49 15.60 3.78 -0.04
C VAL A 49 16.17 4.10 1.34
N PHE A 50 17.49 4.27 1.43
CA PHE A 50 18.15 4.63 2.69
C PHE A 50 17.61 5.96 3.26
N VAL A 51 17.46 6.99 2.43
CA VAL A 51 16.89 8.28 2.83
C VAL A 51 15.45 8.12 3.31
N VAL A 52 14.61 7.35 2.59
CA VAL A 52 13.22 7.06 2.98
C VAL A 52 13.17 6.35 4.33
N VAL A 53 14.05 5.36 4.56
CA VAL A 53 14.13 4.61 5.82
C VAL A 53 14.66 5.49 6.96
N ALA A 54 15.69 6.29 6.71
CA ALA A 54 16.25 7.22 7.69
C ALA A 54 15.23 8.29 8.13
N LEU A 55 14.43 8.78 7.16
CA LEU A 55 13.39 9.79 7.39
C LEU A 55 11.99 9.18 7.60
N ARG A 56 11.89 7.90 7.97
CA ARG A 56 10.60 7.19 8.10
C ARG A 56 9.59 7.90 8.99
N ALA A 57 10.06 8.60 10.02
CA ALA A 57 9.20 9.36 10.92
C ALA A 57 8.40 10.48 10.22
N ALA A 58 8.94 11.06 9.15
CA ALA A 58 8.25 12.05 8.32
C ALA A 58 7.62 11.43 7.07
N THR A 59 8.29 10.48 6.45
CA THR A 59 7.85 9.87 5.19
C THR A 59 6.58 9.05 5.38
N ILE A 60 6.45 8.29 6.47
CA ILE A 60 5.25 7.47 6.74
C ILE A 60 4.01 8.35 6.88
N PRO A 61 3.95 9.37 7.76
CA PRO A 61 2.80 10.25 7.85
C PRO A 61 2.48 10.98 6.54
N MET A 62 3.51 11.35 5.77
CA MET A 62 3.33 12.00 4.47
C MET A 62 2.65 11.07 3.45
N VAL A 63 3.09 9.82 3.33
CA VAL A 63 2.48 8.85 2.41
C VAL A 63 1.06 8.50 2.86
N VAL A 64 0.84 8.28 4.16
CA VAL A 64 -0.49 8.06 4.73
C VAL A 64 -1.41 9.24 4.43
N ALA A 65 -0.93 10.47 4.62
CA ALA A 65 -1.69 11.67 4.30
C ALA A 65 -2.04 11.78 2.82
N LEU A 66 -1.09 11.42 1.94
CA LEU A 66 -1.32 11.42 0.50
C LEU A 66 -2.39 10.40 0.10
N LEU A 67 -2.36 9.19 0.68
CA LEU A 67 -3.37 8.15 0.45
C LEU A 67 -4.75 8.56 0.98
N ALA A 68 -4.81 9.09 2.19
CA ALA A 68 -6.06 9.59 2.77
C ALA A 68 -6.63 10.75 1.93
N THR A 69 -5.77 11.66 1.47
CA THR A 69 -6.16 12.74 0.55
C THR A 69 -6.69 12.18 -0.76
N ALA A 70 -6.01 11.19 -1.35
CA ALA A 70 -6.40 10.55 -2.60
C ALA A 70 -7.77 9.86 -2.48
N LEU A 71 -8.05 9.22 -1.34
CA LEU A 71 -9.35 8.63 -1.03
C LEU A 71 -10.45 9.69 -0.88
N LEU A 72 -10.17 10.75 -0.11
CA LEU A 72 -11.14 11.77 0.28
C LEU A 72 -11.30 12.89 -0.76
N TYR A 73 -10.40 12.95 -1.76
CA TYR A 73 -10.43 14.00 -2.78
C TYR A 73 -11.78 14.23 -3.44
N PRO A 74 -12.60 13.20 -3.80
CA PRO A 74 -13.90 13.43 -4.44
C PRO A 74 -14.93 14.13 -3.54
N VAL A 75 -14.75 14.12 -2.21
CA VAL A 75 -15.62 14.83 -1.26
C VAL A 75 -15.45 16.34 -1.37
N MET A 76 -14.24 16.80 -1.69
CA MET A 76 -13.91 18.23 -1.77
C MET A 76 -14.75 19.00 -2.81
N PRO A 77 -14.81 18.60 -4.11
CA PRO A 77 -15.64 19.28 -5.09
C PRO A 77 -17.12 19.27 -4.70
N TRP A 78 -17.61 18.21 -4.10
CA TRP A 78 -19.00 18.08 -3.68
C TRP A 78 -19.35 19.08 -2.57
N LEU A 79 -18.48 19.30 -1.59
CA LEU A 79 -18.67 20.29 -0.53
C LEU A 79 -18.53 21.73 -1.06
N VAL A 80 -17.53 21.98 -1.90
CA VAL A 80 -17.28 23.30 -2.47
C VAL A 80 -18.43 23.71 -3.40
N ASN A 81 -18.99 22.81 -4.20
CA ASN A 81 -20.15 23.07 -5.06
C ASN A 81 -21.43 23.36 -4.26
N ARG A 82 -21.48 23.00 -2.98
CA ARG A 82 -22.56 23.36 -2.05
C ARG A 82 -22.34 24.71 -1.34
N GLY A 83 -21.31 25.46 -1.73
CA GLY A 83 -21.04 26.79 -1.17
C GLY A 83 -20.13 26.77 0.08
N VAL A 84 -19.59 25.59 0.48
CA VAL A 84 -18.66 25.51 1.61
C VAL A 84 -17.29 26.00 1.17
N GLY A 85 -16.70 26.95 1.89
CA GLY A 85 -15.36 27.43 1.61
C GLY A 85 -14.32 26.30 1.68
N ARG A 86 -13.27 26.33 0.83
CA ARG A 86 -12.26 25.25 0.72
C ARG A 86 -11.64 24.88 2.05
N GLY A 87 -11.32 25.83 2.93
CA GLY A 87 -10.76 25.55 4.24
C GLY A 87 -11.73 24.82 5.16
N ALA A 88 -13.01 25.23 5.17
CA ALA A 88 -14.07 24.59 5.94
C ALA A 88 -14.38 23.19 5.38
N ALA A 89 -14.40 23.02 4.05
CA ALA A 89 -14.57 21.71 3.40
C ALA A 89 -13.45 20.74 3.78
N ALA A 90 -12.20 21.18 3.74
CA ALA A 90 -11.03 20.37 4.17
C ALA A 90 -11.14 20.02 5.67
N GLY A 91 -11.48 20.98 6.53
CA GLY A 91 -11.68 20.74 7.97
C GLY A 91 -12.79 19.74 8.26
N LEU A 92 -13.94 19.87 7.59
CA LEU A 92 -15.07 18.93 7.74
C LEU A 92 -14.69 17.51 7.26
N THR A 93 -13.97 17.41 6.13
CA THR A 93 -13.48 16.13 5.62
C THR A 93 -12.50 15.47 6.58
N CYS A 94 -11.58 16.24 7.17
CA CYS A 94 -10.67 15.75 8.20
C CYS A 94 -11.42 15.31 9.48
N ALA A 95 -12.40 16.08 9.92
CA ALA A 95 -13.23 15.73 11.09
C ALA A 95 -13.99 14.42 10.85
N THR A 96 -14.56 14.25 9.66
CA THR A 96 -15.24 13.01 9.26
C THR A 96 -14.25 11.83 9.24
N LEU A 97 -13.05 12.01 8.71
CA LEU A 97 -12.01 10.97 8.72
C LEU A 97 -11.67 10.55 10.14
N VAL A 98 -11.43 11.51 11.05
CA VAL A 98 -11.14 11.22 12.47
C VAL A 98 -12.30 10.47 13.12
N LEU A 99 -13.53 10.90 12.88
CA LEU A 99 -14.72 10.26 13.44
C LEU A 99 -14.88 8.81 12.93
N VAL A 100 -14.67 8.57 11.65
CA VAL A 100 -14.75 7.22 11.05
C VAL A 100 -13.65 6.32 11.59
N VAL A 101 -12.40 6.80 11.65
CA VAL A 101 -11.27 6.02 12.14
C VAL A 101 -11.40 5.72 13.63
N THR A 102 -11.71 6.73 14.46
CA THR A 102 -11.88 6.52 15.92
C THR A 102 -13.11 5.66 16.22
N GLY A 103 -14.20 5.84 15.49
CA GLY A 103 -15.40 5.00 15.60
C GLY A 103 -15.13 3.55 15.24
N GLY A 104 -14.41 3.30 14.14
CA GLY A 104 -14.01 1.96 13.72
C GLY A 104 -13.09 1.28 14.74
N ILE A 105 -12.09 2.00 15.26
CA ILE A 105 -11.19 1.49 16.31
C ILE A 105 -11.98 1.21 17.59
N ALA A 106 -12.89 2.09 18.01
CA ALA A 106 -13.71 1.89 19.20
C ALA A 106 -14.61 0.66 19.08
N LEU A 107 -15.24 0.45 17.91
CA LEU A 107 -16.03 -0.75 17.63
C LEU A 107 -15.18 -2.03 17.69
N LEU A 108 -13.99 -1.99 17.09
CA LEU A 108 -13.06 -3.11 17.10
C LEU A 108 -12.61 -3.46 18.52
N VAL A 109 -12.14 -2.47 19.28
CA VAL A 109 -11.68 -2.65 20.67
C VAL A 109 -12.79 -3.17 21.55
N ASN A 110 -13.97 -2.56 21.50
CA ASN A 110 -15.13 -2.99 22.28
C ASN A 110 -15.53 -4.43 21.93
N SER A 111 -15.53 -4.80 20.66
CA SER A 111 -15.83 -6.16 20.23
C SER A 111 -14.78 -7.17 20.72
N LEU A 112 -13.49 -6.87 20.58
CA LEU A 112 -12.41 -7.74 21.02
C LEU A 112 -12.42 -7.94 22.55
N VAL A 113 -12.57 -6.85 23.32
CA VAL A 113 -12.60 -6.90 24.78
C VAL A 113 -13.79 -7.73 25.27
N ASN A 114 -14.98 -7.52 24.71
CA ASN A 114 -16.18 -8.25 25.10
C ASN A 114 -16.15 -9.73 24.66
N SER A 115 -15.47 -10.06 23.56
CA SER A 115 -15.38 -11.42 23.04
C SER A 115 -14.15 -12.19 23.54
N ALA A 116 -13.14 -11.52 24.11
CA ALA A 116 -11.89 -12.14 24.55
C ALA A 116 -12.09 -13.34 25.52
N PRO A 117 -12.95 -13.25 26.56
CA PRO A 117 -13.19 -14.39 27.46
C PRO A 117 -13.82 -15.58 26.74
N GLN A 118 -14.73 -15.30 25.80
CA GLN A 118 -15.43 -16.34 25.03
C GLN A 118 -14.46 -17.01 24.04
N ILE A 119 -13.60 -16.23 23.38
CA ILE A 119 -12.57 -16.74 22.47
C ILE A 119 -11.60 -17.64 23.24
N ALA A 120 -11.13 -17.22 24.41
CA ALA A 120 -10.23 -18.01 25.24
C ALA A 120 -10.85 -19.35 25.68
N ALA A 121 -12.11 -19.32 26.17
CA ALA A 121 -12.85 -20.51 26.55
C ALA A 121 -13.10 -21.45 25.36
N GLY A 122 -13.46 -20.90 24.20
CA GLY A 122 -13.73 -21.70 23.01
C GLY A 122 -12.47 -22.32 22.41
N LEU A 123 -11.33 -21.63 22.46
CA LEU A 123 -10.04 -22.19 22.05
C LEU A 123 -9.62 -23.36 22.94
N GLN A 124 -9.86 -23.25 24.26
CA GLN A 124 -9.61 -24.36 25.19
C GLN A 124 -10.52 -25.56 24.88
N GLN A 125 -11.82 -25.34 24.71
CA GLN A 125 -12.77 -26.41 24.36
C GLN A 125 -12.44 -27.04 23.00
N ALA A 126 -12.06 -26.23 22.00
CA ALA A 126 -11.63 -26.75 20.68
C ALA A 126 -10.36 -27.58 20.81
N GLY A 127 -9.40 -27.13 21.59
CA GLY A 127 -8.16 -27.85 21.87
C GLY A 127 -8.44 -29.20 22.53
N ASP A 128 -9.31 -29.23 23.55
CA ASP A 128 -9.71 -30.46 24.25
C ASP A 128 -10.47 -31.46 23.35
N ARG A 129 -11.36 -30.96 22.46
CA ARG A 129 -12.05 -31.81 21.49
C ARG A 129 -11.11 -32.36 20.41
N ILE A 130 -10.20 -31.55 19.87
CA ILE A 130 -9.21 -32.02 18.91
C ILE A 130 -8.26 -33.04 19.55
N ALA A 131 -7.84 -32.80 20.78
CA ALA A 131 -7.03 -33.74 21.53
C ALA A 131 -7.74 -35.08 21.76
N SER A 132 -9.02 -35.05 22.11
CA SER A 132 -9.85 -36.29 22.28
C SER A 132 -10.02 -37.05 20.95
N TRP A 133 -10.04 -36.38 19.81
CA TRP A 133 -10.12 -37.01 18.48
C TRP A 133 -8.78 -37.65 18.03
N LEU A 134 -7.67 -37.02 18.41
CA LEU A 134 -6.34 -37.49 18.06
C LEU A 134 -5.78 -38.54 19.04
N GLY A 135 -6.50 -38.84 20.11
CA GLY A 135 -6.09 -39.82 21.11
C GLY A 135 -4.70 -39.53 21.70
N PRO A 136 -3.80 -40.51 21.83
CA PRO A 136 -2.47 -40.32 22.44
C PRO A 136 -1.57 -39.31 21.76
N LEU A 137 -1.81 -39.00 20.46
CA LEU A 137 -1.13 -37.94 19.72
C LEU A 137 -1.63 -36.57 20.14
N GLY A 138 -2.94 -36.44 20.41
CA GLY A 138 -3.55 -35.23 20.90
C GLY A 138 -3.00 -34.79 22.25
N ASP A 139 -2.80 -35.74 23.17
CA ASP A 139 -2.22 -35.48 24.49
C ASP A 139 -0.78 -34.95 24.40
N ARG A 140 0.02 -35.46 23.46
CA ARG A 140 1.38 -34.98 23.20
C ARG A 140 1.41 -33.59 22.61
N ILE A 141 0.52 -33.30 21.66
CA ILE A 141 0.39 -31.98 21.04
C ILE A 141 -0.08 -30.97 22.08
N GLN A 142 -1.07 -31.32 22.89
CA GLN A 142 -1.60 -30.47 23.96
C GLN A 142 -0.53 -30.21 25.03
N TYR A 143 0.25 -31.21 25.41
CA TYR A 143 1.39 -31.05 26.32
C TYR A 143 2.46 -30.13 25.75
N ALA A 144 2.84 -30.30 24.47
CA ALA A 144 3.79 -29.45 23.79
C ALA A 144 3.28 -27.98 23.63
N LEU A 145 2.00 -27.81 23.32
CA LEU A 145 1.35 -26.48 23.25
C LEU A 145 1.29 -25.80 24.63
N ARG A 146 0.93 -26.54 25.69
CA ARG A 146 0.94 -26.00 27.06
C ARG A 146 2.35 -25.66 27.55
N GLN A 147 3.34 -26.44 27.16
CA GLN A 147 4.74 -26.18 27.50
C GLN A 147 5.31 -24.97 26.69
N SER A 148 4.88 -24.80 25.43
CA SER A 148 5.28 -23.66 24.59
C SER A 148 4.52 -22.37 24.94
N ALA A 149 3.27 -22.50 25.41
CA ALA A 149 2.41 -21.37 25.74
C ALA A 149 2.56 -20.90 27.19
N GLY A 150 3.33 -21.62 28.02
CA GLY A 150 3.55 -21.30 29.44
C GLY A 150 2.27 -20.78 30.12
N SER A 151 1.54 -21.64 30.82
CA SER A 151 0.37 -21.33 31.69
C SER A 151 -0.72 -20.43 31.04
N GLY A 152 -1.94 -20.89 30.97
CA GLY A 152 -3.08 -20.23 30.31
C GLY A 152 -3.46 -18.80 30.75
N SER A 153 -2.73 -18.21 31.69
CA SER A 153 -2.74 -16.77 31.99
C SER A 153 -2.12 -15.93 30.88
N ASN A 154 -1.25 -16.50 30.05
CA ASN A 154 -0.44 -15.73 29.09
C ASN A 154 -1.22 -15.30 27.83
N LEU A 155 -2.36 -15.90 27.49
CA LEU A 155 -3.19 -15.39 26.37
C LEU A 155 -3.96 -14.15 26.78
N VAL A 156 -4.53 -14.14 28.01
CA VAL A 156 -5.19 -12.96 28.57
C VAL A 156 -4.14 -11.88 28.87
N ASP A 157 -2.99 -12.28 29.44
CA ASP A 157 -1.86 -11.37 29.70
C ASP A 157 -1.19 -10.93 28.40
N SER A 158 -1.11 -11.76 27.35
CA SER A 158 -0.63 -11.35 26.02
C SER A 158 -1.62 -10.43 25.31
N LEU A 159 -2.93 -10.62 25.48
CA LEU A 159 -3.96 -9.70 25.02
C LEU A 159 -3.96 -8.41 25.85
N ALA A 160 -3.82 -8.50 27.18
CA ALA A 160 -3.70 -7.35 28.06
C ALA A 160 -2.38 -6.57 27.82
N ASN A 161 -1.26 -7.28 27.64
CA ASN A 161 0.03 -6.68 27.25
C ASN A 161 0.00 -6.19 25.79
N GLY A 162 -0.77 -6.83 24.91
CA GLY A 162 -1.09 -6.35 23.58
C GLY A 162 -1.88 -5.04 23.62
N VAL A 163 -2.82 -4.89 24.53
CA VAL A 163 -3.56 -3.65 24.78
C VAL A 163 -2.64 -2.59 25.42
N LEU A 164 -1.76 -2.97 26.34
CA LEU A 164 -0.78 -2.06 26.96
C LEU A 164 0.33 -1.67 25.97
N SER A 165 0.77 -2.58 25.09
CA SER A 165 1.64 -2.27 23.94
C SER A 165 0.91 -1.40 22.92
N GLY A 166 -0.43 -1.55 22.81
CA GLY A 166 -1.32 -0.68 22.07
C GLY A 166 -1.30 0.77 22.58
N LEU A 167 -1.06 1.02 23.87
CA LEU A 167 -0.85 2.39 24.37
C LEU A 167 0.43 3.02 23.82
N GLY A 168 1.49 2.26 23.62
CA GLY A 168 2.69 2.71 22.90
C GLY A 168 2.41 3.00 21.43
N LEU A 169 1.60 2.15 20.77
CA LEU A 169 1.10 2.38 19.42
C LEU A 169 0.18 3.60 19.36
N VAL A 170 -0.68 3.82 20.36
CA VAL A 170 -1.54 5.02 20.45
C VAL A 170 -0.70 6.29 20.51
N THR A 171 0.38 6.32 21.30
CA THR A 171 1.28 7.49 21.34
C THR A 171 1.96 7.72 20.00
N GLN A 172 2.39 6.66 19.34
CA GLN A 172 3.01 6.72 18.00
C GLN A 172 2.00 7.12 16.92
N LEU A 173 0.76 6.60 17.00
CA LEU A 173 -0.35 6.98 16.13
C LEU A 173 -0.83 8.41 16.40
N LEU A 174 -0.83 8.88 17.62
CA LEU A 174 -1.16 10.28 17.94
C LEU A 174 -0.13 11.24 17.34
N THR A 175 1.17 10.98 17.54
CA THR A 175 2.21 11.85 16.99
C THR A 175 2.25 11.83 15.46
N GLY A 176 2.29 10.64 14.85
CA GLY A 176 2.26 10.47 13.39
C GLY A 176 0.91 10.83 12.78
N GLY A 177 -0.19 10.52 13.49
CA GLY A 177 -1.56 10.78 13.05
C GLY A 177 -1.90 12.27 13.03
N VAL A 178 -1.47 13.04 14.02
CA VAL A 178 -1.65 14.50 14.02
C VAL A 178 -0.91 15.13 12.85
N LEU A 179 0.34 14.70 12.61
CA LEU A 179 1.10 15.17 11.46
C LEU A 179 0.44 14.76 10.13
N ALA A 180 0.01 13.49 10.02
CA ALA A 180 -0.70 13.02 8.84
C ALA A 180 -1.99 13.79 8.62
N LEU A 181 -2.79 14.03 9.66
CA LEU A 181 -4.05 14.78 9.58
C LEU A 181 -3.82 16.24 9.16
N ALA A 182 -2.79 16.89 9.71
CA ALA A 182 -2.40 18.22 9.28
C ALA A 182 -2.00 18.26 7.80
N LEU A 183 -1.23 17.26 7.35
CA LEU A 183 -0.86 17.11 5.94
C LEU A 183 -2.08 16.84 5.04
N VAL A 184 -3.03 15.97 5.47
CA VAL A 184 -4.30 15.75 4.75
C VAL A 184 -5.05 17.07 4.59
N PHE A 185 -5.17 17.84 5.66
CA PHE A 185 -5.83 19.15 5.61
C PHE A 185 -5.17 20.08 4.59
N PHE A 186 -3.84 20.21 4.62
CA PHE A 186 -3.12 21.07 3.67
C PHE A 186 -3.20 20.53 2.24
N PHE A 187 -3.08 19.24 2.01
CA PHE A 187 -3.20 18.66 0.67
C PHE A 187 -4.60 18.83 0.09
N LEU A 188 -5.65 18.68 0.89
CA LEU A 188 -7.02 18.92 0.45
C LEU A 188 -7.28 20.40 0.16
N ARG A 189 -6.77 21.31 1.01
CA ARG A 189 -6.97 22.74 0.90
C ARG A 189 -6.17 23.36 -0.24
N ASP A 190 -4.87 23.09 -0.26
CA ASP A 190 -3.89 23.81 -1.08
C ASP A 190 -3.31 22.95 -2.22
N GLY A 191 -3.76 21.70 -2.41
CA GLY A 191 -3.22 20.77 -3.41
C GLY A 191 -3.25 21.30 -4.85
N HIS A 192 -4.15 22.24 -5.18
CA HIS A 192 -4.19 22.88 -6.49
C HIS A 192 -2.99 23.79 -6.76
N ARG A 193 -2.34 24.33 -5.72
CA ARG A 193 -1.17 25.20 -5.85
C ARG A 193 0.12 24.44 -6.12
N PHE A 194 0.07 23.12 -6.02
CA PHE A 194 1.28 22.29 -6.17
C PHE A 194 1.84 22.35 -7.60
N ALA A 195 0.96 22.41 -8.59
CA ALA A 195 1.35 22.58 -9.99
C ALA A 195 2.02 23.94 -10.22
N ASP A 196 1.46 25.01 -9.65
CA ASP A 196 2.00 26.36 -9.78
C ASP A 196 3.41 26.45 -9.14
N ALA A 197 3.59 25.86 -7.96
CA ALA A 197 4.87 25.82 -7.28
C ALA A 197 5.94 25.02 -8.07
N ILE A 198 5.56 23.95 -8.77
CA ILE A 198 6.49 23.22 -9.64
C ILE A 198 6.88 24.06 -10.85
N HIS A 199 5.94 24.79 -11.45
CA HIS A 199 6.25 25.69 -12.56
C HIS A 199 7.20 26.83 -12.17
N GLU A 200 7.09 27.34 -10.95
CA GLU A 200 7.99 28.37 -10.43
C GLU A 200 9.41 27.82 -10.17
N LEU A 201 9.51 26.60 -9.63
CA LEU A 201 10.78 25.95 -9.29
C LEU A 201 11.54 25.43 -10.51
N MET A 202 10.82 24.94 -11.53
CA MET A 202 11.40 24.31 -12.72
C MET A 202 10.71 24.83 -13.99
N PRO A 203 11.09 26.01 -14.51
CA PRO A 203 10.49 26.54 -15.72
C PRO A 203 10.87 25.70 -16.95
N GLY A 204 9.90 25.48 -17.85
CA GLY A 204 10.10 24.81 -19.13
C GLY A 204 9.43 23.43 -19.24
N LYS A 205 9.74 22.69 -20.31
CA LYS A 205 9.12 21.38 -20.64
C LYS A 205 9.27 20.31 -19.57
N HIS A 206 10.26 20.43 -18.68
CA HIS A 206 10.48 19.47 -17.61
C HIS A 206 9.42 19.59 -16.49
N SER A 207 8.89 20.79 -16.25
CA SER A 207 7.81 20.99 -15.28
C SER A 207 6.54 20.24 -15.67
N ASP A 208 6.16 20.29 -16.95
CA ASP A 208 4.97 19.61 -17.45
C ASP A 208 5.09 18.08 -17.26
N THR A 209 6.27 17.51 -17.52
CA THR A 209 6.52 16.09 -17.30
C THR A 209 6.44 15.72 -15.82
N VAL A 210 7.01 16.53 -14.92
CA VAL A 210 6.97 16.30 -13.48
C VAL A 210 5.53 16.38 -12.95
N ILE A 211 4.78 17.38 -13.41
CA ILE A 211 3.36 17.54 -13.05
C ILE A 211 2.54 16.36 -13.56
N ALA A 212 2.74 15.94 -14.81
CA ALA A 212 2.05 14.78 -15.38
C ALA A 212 2.38 13.50 -14.59
N CYS A 213 3.65 13.27 -14.22
CA CYS A 213 4.05 12.16 -13.36
C CYS A 213 3.35 12.19 -12.00
N GLY A 214 3.32 13.36 -11.34
CA GLY A 214 2.64 13.55 -10.06
C GLY A 214 1.14 13.31 -10.13
N GLN A 215 0.48 13.84 -11.16
CA GLN A 215 -0.94 13.64 -11.40
C GLN A 215 -1.29 12.17 -11.66
N GLN A 216 -0.49 11.49 -12.47
CA GLN A 216 -0.72 10.07 -12.78
C GLN A 216 -0.44 9.18 -11.57
N ALA A 217 0.61 9.46 -10.79
CA ALA A 217 0.87 8.77 -9.53
C ALA A 217 -0.29 8.94 -8.55
N PHE A 218 -0.76 10.17 -8.36
CA PHE A 218 -1.90 10.47 -7.49
C PHE A 218 -3.19 9.80 -7.97
N ALA A 219 -3.47 9.81 -9.28
CA ALA A 219 -4.63 9.16 -9.87
C ALA A 219 -4.61 7.63 -9.66
N ALA A 220 -3.43 7.00 -9.83
CA ALA A 220 -3.25 5.57 -9.58
C ALA A 220 -3.47 5.22 -8.11
N MET A 221 -2.89 5.99 -7.18
CA MET A 221 -3.12 5.83 -5.74
C MET A 221 -4.60 6.02 -5.37
N ALA A 222 -5.23 7.06 -5.90
CA ALA A 222 -6.63 7.36 -5.64
C ALA A 222 -7.57 6.26 -6.17
N GLY A 223 -7.29 5.75 -7.37
CA GLY A 223 -8.02 4.63 -7.95
C GLY A 223 -7.92 3.39 -7.08
N PHE A 224 -6.71 3.01 -6.70
CA PHE A 224 -6.46 1.86 -5.83
C PHE A 224 -7.16 2.01 -4.48
N MET A 225 -6.97 3.15 -3.79
CA MET A 225 -7.56 3.38 -2.46
C MET A 225 -9.10 3.33 -2.49
N ARG A 226 -9.74 3.94 -3.49
CA ARG A 226 -11.20 3.90 -3.64
C ARG A 226 -11.70 2.49 -3.94
N GLY A 227 -11.02 1.79 -4.84
CA GLY A 227 -11.35 0.40 -5.16
C GLY A 227 -11.26 -0.49 -3.93
N THR A 228 -10.13 -0.48 -3.25
CA THR A 228 -9.91 -1.28 -2.04
C THR A 228 -10.88 -0.91 -0.92
N THR A 229 -11.16 0.38 -0.71
CA THR A 229 -12.14 0.81 0.32
C THR A 229 -13.54 0.30 0.02
N LEU A 230 -13.96 0.32 -1.25
CA LEU A 230 -15.28 -0.18 -1.65
C LEU A 230 -15.36 -1.70 -1.46
N ILE A 231 -14.34 -2.44 -1.86
CA ILE A 231 -14.25 -3.89 -1.66
C ILE A 231 -14.28 -4.19 -0.16
N ALA A 232 -13.44 -3.54 0.63
CA ALA A 232 -13.37 -3.71 2.09
C ALA A 232 -14.73 -3.47 2.77
N LEU A 233 -15.49 -2.47 2.33
CA LEU A 233 -16.81 -2.16 2.85
C LEU A 233 -17.82 -3.27 2.53
N ILE A 234 -17.79 -3.78 1.30
CA ILE A 234 -18.66 -4.88 0.86
C ILE A 234 -18.34 -6.15 1.65
N ASP A 235 -17.07 -6.52 1.75
CA ASP A 235 -16.62 -7.72 2.46
C ASP A 235 -16.97 -7.65 3.95
N ALA A 236 -16.66 -6.51 4.59
CA ALA A 236 -17.01 -6.28 5.98
C ALA A 236 -18.52 -6.39 6.23
N THR A 237 -19.32 -5.86 5.32
CA THR A 237 -20.78 -5.91 5.42
C THR A 237 -21.29 -7.34 5.27
N PHE A 238 -20.86 -8.07 4.23
CA PHE A 238 -21.33 -9.42 3.98
C PHE A 238 -20.87 -10.40 5.07
N ILE A 239 -19.62 -10.30 5.52
CA ILE A 239 -19.12 -11.12 6.62
C ILE A 239 -19.86 -10.80 7.92
N SER A 240 -20.08 -9.50 8.24
CA SER A 240 -20.86 -9.12 9.42
C SER A 240 -22.27 -9.67 9.38
N ILE A 241 -22.97 -9.56 8.27
CA ILE A 241 -24.32 -10.09 8.09
C ILE A 241 -24.31 -11.62 8.26
N GLY A 242 -23.36 -12.33 7.62
CA GLY A 242 -23.23 -13.77 7.75
C GLY A 242 -22.98 -14.22 9.20
N LEU A 243 -22.11 -13.51 9.92
CA LEU A 243 -21.84 -13.80 11.34
C LEU A 243 -23.03 -13.45 12.25
N LEU A 244 -23.79 -12.39 11.96
CA LEU A 244 -25.02 -12.05 12.67
C LEU A 244 -26.09 -13.13 12.48
N LEU A 245 -26.26 -13.66 11.28
CA LEU A 245 -27.21 -14.75 10.98
C LEU A 245 -26.82 -16.08 11.69
N LEU A 246 -25.56 -16.22 12.06
CA LEU A 246 -25.04 -17.36 12.81
C LEU A 246 -25.00 -17.10 14.33
N ASP A 247 -25.61 -16.00 14.80
CA ASP A 247 -25.60 -15.56 16.20
C ASP A 247 -24.18 -15.48 16.81
N VAL A 248 -23.16 -15.14 15.98
CA VAL A 248 -21.78 -14.99 16.45
C VAL A 248 -21.63 -13.65 17.17
N PRO A 249 -21.20 -13.66 18.45
CA PRO A 249 -21.04 -12.42 19.21
C PRO A 249 -19.92 -11.55 18.62
N GLY A 250 -20.10 -10.24 18.66
CA GLY A 250 -19.10 -9.30 18.15
C GLY A 250 -19.01 -9.23 16.63
N ALA A 251 -20.02 -9.70 15.89
CA ALA A 251 -20.03 -9.70 14.42
C ALA A 251 -19.69 -8.33 13.80
N ALA A 252 -20.20 -7.23 14.37
CA ALA A 252 -19.87 -5.87 13.88
C ALA A 252 -18.39 -5.51 14.08
N GLY A 253 -17.78 -5.89 15.18
CA GLY A 253 -16.34 -5.67 15.42
C GLY A 253 -15.46 -6.58 14.55
N LEU A 254 -15.89 -7.84 14.31
CA LEU A 254 -15.24 -8.71 13.35
C LEU A 254 -15.33 -8.14 11.94
N GLY A 255 -16.46 -7.54 11.55
CA GLY A 255 -16.59 -6.79 10.30
C GLY A 255 -15.66 -5.57 10.24
N ALA A 256 -15.53 -4.82 11.32
CA ALA A 256 -14.55 -3.73 11.39
C ALA A 256 -13.11 -4.24 11.23
N LEU A 257 -12.78 -5.40 11.81
CA LEU A 257 -11.48 -6.05 11.62
C LEU A 257 -11.27 -6.46 10.15
N VAL A 258 -12.30 -7.03 9.50
CA VAL A 258 -12.26 -7.34 8.05
C VAL A 258 -12.02 -6.08 7.25
N PHE A 259 -12.77 -5.01 7.50
CA PHE A 259 -12.61 -3.72 6.82
C PHE A 259 -11.18 -3.18 6.93
N MET A 260 -10.62 -3.16 8.14
CA MET A 260 -9.25 -2.68 8.37
C MET A 260 -8.21 -3.62 7.75
N GLY A 261 -8.43 -4.93 7.83
CA GLY A 261 -7.54 -5.95 7.29
C GLY A 261 -7.47 -5.93 5.76
N SER A 262 -8.57 -5.63 5.08
CA SER A 262 -8.66 -5.65 3.60
C SER A 262 -7.68 -4.69 2.90
N TYR A 263 -7.11 -3.73 3.62
CA TYR A 263 -6.06 -2.87 3.06
C TYR A 263 -4.70 -3.56 2.94
N ILE A 264 -4.48 -4.70 3.59
CA ILE A 264 -3.25 -5.50 3.47
C ILE A 264 -3.60 -6.78 2.71
N PRO A 265 -3.28 -6.87 1.41
CA PRO A 265 -3.65 -8.02 0.59
C PRO A 265 -3.19 -9.35 1.21
N PHE A 266 -4.01 -10.36 1.12
CA PHE A 266 -3.81 -11.72 1.63
C PHE A 266 -3.73 -11.81 3.16
N VAL A 267 -2.92 -10.98 3.81
CA VAL A 267 -2.70 -11.02 5.28
C VAL A 267 -3.96 -10.61 6.01
N GLY A 268 -4.60 -9.53 5.56
CA GLY A 268 -5.80 -9.02 6.19
C GLY A 268 -6.96 -10.01 6.13
N ALA A 269 -7.24 -10.53 4.95
CA ALA A 269 -8.31 -11.52 4.74
C ALA A 269 -8.08 -12.80 5.57
N PHE A 270 -6.84 -13.31 5.59
CA PHE A 270 -6.48 -14.49 6.38
C PHE A 270 -6.66 -14.26 7.89
N LEU A 271 -6.11 -13.15 8.42
CA LEU A 271 -6.19 -12.85 9.85
C LEU A 271 -7.64 -12.60 10.29
N SER A 272 -8.38 -11.76 9.58
CA SER A 272 -9.75 -11.42 9.93
C SER A 272 -10.70 -12.61 9.75
N GLY A 273 -10.54 -13.39 8.69
CA GLY A 273 -11.31 -14.62 8.45
C GLY A 273 -11.04 -15.68 9.53
N THR A 274 -9.77 -15.88 9.88
CA THR A 274 -9.39 -16.80 10.97
C THR A 274 -10.02 -16.36 12.30
N MET A 275 -9.96 -15.07 12.64
CA MET A 275 -10.60 -14.56 13.86
C MET A 275 -12.12 -14.77 13.86
N ALA A 276 -12.79 -14.54 12.74
CA ALA A 276 -14.22 -14.77 12.61
C ALA A 276 -14.59 -16.24 12.85
N VAL A 277 -13.84 -17.17 12.25
CA VAL A 277 -14.04 -18.61 12.42
C VAL A 277 -13.74 -19.07 13.86
N LEU A 278 -12.69 -18.54 14.49
CA LEU A 278 -12.35 -18.86 15.88
C LEU A 278 -13.41 -18.37 16.86
N VAL A 279 -13.95 -17.16 16.68
CA VAL A 279 -15.04 -16.65 17.52
C VAL A 279 -16.31 -17.48 17.31
N ALA A 280 -16.64 -17.86 16.08
CA ALA A 280 -17.74 -18.74 15.77
C ALA A 280 -17.57 -20.13 16.40
N LEU A 281 -16.36 -20.69 16.39
CA LEU A 281 -16.03 -21.95 17.05
C LEU A 281 -16.22 -21.87 18.56
N ALA A 282 -15.77 -20.78 19.15
CA ALA A 282 -15.88 -20.55 20.60
C ALA A 282 -17.32 -20.44 21.06
N ASN A 283 -18.20 -19.80 20.29
CA ASN A 283 -19.59 -19.56 20.66
C ASN A 283 -20.52 -20.71 20.32
N GLY A 284 -20.45 -21.24 19.10
CA GLY A 284 -21.41 -22.23 18.57
C GLY A 284 -20.81 -23.59 18.24
N GLY A 285 -19.54 -23.82 18.57
CA GLY A 285 -18.85 -25.08 18.29
C GLY A 285 -18.53 -25.28 16.80
N LEU A 286 -18.18 -26.53 16.44
CA LEU A 286 -17.67 -26.87 15.10
C LEU A 286 -18.68 -26.58 13.99
N GLY A 287 -19.99 -26.81 14.24
CA GLY A 287 -21.02 -26.54 13.23
C GLY A 287 -21.06 -25.06 12.82
N THR A 288 -21.12 -24.16 13.81
CA THR A 288 -21.12 -22.70 13.57
C THR A 288 -19.80 -22.24 12.94
N ALA A 289 -18.67 -22.81 13.36
CA ALA A 289 -17.37 -22.51 12.77
C ALA A 289 -17.29 -22.90 11.28
N LEU A 290 -17.82 -24.06 10.91
CA LEU A 290 -17.87 -24.50 9.50
C LEU A 290 -18.77 -23.58 8.65
N TRP A 291 -19.92 -23.16 9.19
CA TRP A 291 -20.76 -22.18 8.51
C TRP A 291 -20.09 -20.80 8.38
N ALA A 292 -19.41 -20.33 9.42
CA ALA A 292 -18.66 -19.09 9.40
C ALA A 292 -17.51 -19.15 8.36
N LEU A 293 -16.79 -20.28 8.30
CA LEU A 293 -15.78 -20.52 7.26
C LEU A 293 -16.41 -20.51 5.87
N GLY A 294 -17.57 -21.15 5.71
CA GLY A 294 -18.32 -21.11 4.44
C GLY A 294 -18.69 -19.70 4.02
N VAL A 295 -19.16 -18.86 4.94
CA VAL A 295 -19.44 -17.43 4.69
C VAL A 295 -18.19 -16.70 4.26
N VAL A 296 -17.08 -16.84 5.01
CA VAL A 296 -15.80 -16.17 4.67
C VAL A 296 -15.32 -16.61 3.29
N LEU A 297 -15.31 -17.91 2.99
CA LEU A 297 -14.87 -18.42 1.69
C LEU A 297 -15.79 -17.96 0.55
N ALA A 298 -17.11 -17.90 0.76
CA ALA A 298 -18.04 -17.40 -0.24
C ALA A 298 -17.80 -15.92 -0.53
N VAL A 299 -17.59 -15.08 0.49
CA VAL A 299 -17.27 -13.66 0.31
C VAL A 299 -15.94 -13.49 -0.39
N GLN A 300 -14.90 -14.25 -0.03
CA GLN A 300 -13.59 -14.21 -0.70
C GLN A 300 -13.68 -14.67 -2.18
N ALA A 301 -14.53 -15.65 -2.46
CA ALA A 301 -14.78 -16.06 -3.84
C ALA A 301 -15.48 -14.96 -4.66
N ILE A 302 -16.45 -14.26 -4.06
CA ILE A 302 -17.12 -13.10 -4.68
C ILE A 302 -16.12 -11.97 -4.88
N GLU A 303 -15.30 -11.66 -3.87
CA GLU A 303 -14.24 -10.65 -3.96
C GLU A 303 -13.33 -10.92 -5.16
N GLY A 304 -12.70 -12.10 -5.22
CA GLY A 304 -11.70 -12.42 -6.23
C GLY A 304 -12.27 -12.57 -7.65
N ASN A 305 -13.47 -13.11 -7.79
CA ASN A 305 -14.03 -13.40 -9.12
C ASN A 305 -14.95 -12.29 -9.66
N VAL A 306 -15.52 -11.46 -8.79
CA VAL A 306 -16.49 -10.42 -9.19
C VAL A 306 -16.03 -9.03 -8.81
N LEU A 307 -15.74 -8.78 -7.53
CA LEU A 307 -15.48 -7.42 -7.05
C LEU A 307 -14.16 -6.88 -7.59
N GLN A 308 -13.08 -7.66 -7.53
CA GLN A 308 -11.78 -7.22 -8.02
C GLN A 308 -11.82 -6.90 -9.53
N PRO A 309 -12.31 -7.77 -10.44
CA PRO A 309 -12.40 -7.44 -11.85
C PRO A 309 -13.31 -6.24 -12.16
N VAL A 310 -14.42 -6.08 -11.43
CA VAL A 310 -15.38 -4.99 -11.69
C VAL A 310 -14.89 -3.66 -11.16
N ILE A 311 -14.32 -3.65 -9.95
CA ILE A 311 -13.97 -2.41 -9.24
C ILE A 311 -12.55 -1.95 -9.61
N GLN A 312 -11.60 -2.88 -9.75
CA GLN A 312 -10.19 -2.55 -9.99
C GLN A 312 -9.79 -2.60 -11.47
N SER A 313 -10.65 -3.02 -12.38
CA SER A 313 -10.36 -3.10 -13.82
C SER A 313 -9.92 -1.78 -14.48
N ARG A 314 -10.14 -0.65 -13.82
CA ARG A 314 -9.75 0.68 -14.29
C ARG A 314 -8.49 1.23 -13.63
N THR A 315 -7.86 0.45 -12.75
CA THR A 315 -6.61 0.82 -12.08
C THR A 315 -5.44 0.10 -12.74
N VAL A 316 -4.22 0.50 -12.39
CA VAL A 316 -3.00 -0.11 -12.94
C VAL A 316 -2.96 -1.59 -12.55
N GLU A 317 -3.00 -2.48 -13.54
CA GLU A 317 -2.91 -3.92 -13.35
C GLU A 317 -1.51 -4.30 -12.85
N LEU A 318 -1.39 -4.52 -11.54
CA LEU A 318 -0.20 -5.05 -10.92
C LEU A 318 -0.22 -6.58 -10.98
N HIS A 319 0.86 -7.19 -11.47
CA HIS A 319 0.98 -8.65 -11.42
C HIS A 319 0.97 -9.11 -9.94
N PRO A 320 0.25 -10.19 -9.58
CA PRO A 320 0.15 -10.65 -8.18
C PRO A 320 1.51 -10.86 -7.50
N ALA A 321 2.52 -11.37 -8.23
CA ALA A 321 3.87 -11.51 -7.70
C ALA A 321 4.51 -10.17 -7.30
N THR A 322 4.24 -9.09 -8.06
CA THR A 322 4.73 -7.74 -7.73
C THR A 322 4.10 -7.25 -6.43
N ILE A 323 2.80 -7.50 -6.23
CA ILE A 323 2.09 -7.16 -5.00
C ILE A 323 2.71 -7.89 -3.81
N MET A 324 2.94 -9.21 -3.93
CA MET A 324 3.54 -10.00 -2.85
C MET A 324 4.95 -9.51 -2.49
N ILE A 325 5.80 -9.27 -3.49
CA ILE A 325 7.16 -8.75 -3.28
C ILE A 325 7.11 -7.37 -2.62
N ALA A 326 6.23 -6.48 -3.10
CA ALA A 326 6.07 -5.15 -2.54
C ALA A 326 5.62 -5.20 -1.08
N VAL A 327 4.65 -6.06 -0.73
CA VAL A 327 4.15 -6.24 0.65
C VAL A 327 5.25 -6.77 1.56
N VAL A 328 6.01 -7.79 1.13
CA VAL A 328 7.14 -8.34 1.90
C VAL A 328 8.23 -7.31 2.09
N ALA A 329 8.63 -6.60 1.03
CA ALA A 329 9.63 -5.53 1.12
C ALA A 329 9.14 -4.38 2.01
N GLY A 330 7.90 -3.94 1.85
CA GLY A 330 7.30 -2.89 2.67
C GLY A 330 7.22 -3.27 4.15
N SER A 331 6.84 -4.51 4.44
CA SER A 331 6.79 -5.03 5.82
C SER A 331 8.18 -5.05 6.48
N GLY A 332 9.22 -5.37 5.73
CA GLY A 332 10.61 -5.33 6.21
C GLY A 332 11.11 -3.92 6.52
N ILE A 333 10.62 -2.90 5.80
CA ILE A 333 11.03 -1.49 5.96
C ILE A 333 10.30 -0.80 7.12
N ALA A 334 8.98 -0.97 7.20
CA ALA A 334 8.13 -0.21 8.13
C ALA A 334 7.04 -1.06 8.81
N GLY A 335 7.25 -2.38 8.92
CA GLY A 335 6.30 -3.29 9.56
C GLY A 335 4.93 -3.30 8.88
N ILE A 336 3.87 -3.40 9.67
CA ILE A 336 2.48 -3.44 9.18
C ILE A 336 2.13 -2.21 8.34
N ILE A 337 2.60 -1.02 8.73
CA ILE A 337 2.36 0.22 7.99
C ILE A 337 3.04 0.15 6.62
N GLY A 338 4.27 -0.38 6.54
CA GLY A 338 4.96 -0.57 5.28
C GLY A 338 4.27 -1.56 4.35
N ALA A 339 3.73 -2.65 4.88
CA ALA A 339 2.92 -3.60 4.11
C ALA A 339 1.65 -2.95 3.52
N LEU A 340 0.95 -2.14 4.32
CA LEU A 340 -0.24 -1.41 3.91
C LEU A 340 0.05 -0.38 2.81
N LEU A 341 1.17 0.33 2.91
CA LEU A 341 1.56 1.37 1.95
C LEU A 341 2.19 0.79 0.66
N ALA A 342 2.66 -0.45 0.69
CA ALA A 342 3.44 -1.05 -0.40
C ALA A 342 2.70 -1.06 -1.74
N VAL A 343 1.45 -1.50 -1.76
CA VAL A 343 0.68 -1.64 -3.00
C VAL A 343 0.33 -0.28 -3.62
N PRO A 344 -0.26 0.68 -2.89
CA PRO A 344 -0.56 1.99 -3.47
C PRO A 344 0.69 2.76 -3.91
N VAL A 345 1.81 2.61 -3.21
CA VAL A 345 3.09 3.22 -3.63
C VAL A 345 3.61 2.56 -4.91
N SER A 346 3.49 1.23 -5.04
CA SER A 346 3.83 0.51 -6.27
C SER A 346 2.94 0.94 -7.45
N ALA A 347 1.65 1.12 -7.22
CA ALA A 347 0.71 1.63 -8.23
C ALA A 347 1.10 3.05 -8.68
N ALA A 348 1.47 3.94 -7.74
CA ALA A 348 1.98 5.27 -8.05
C ALA A 348 3.26 5.20 -8.91
N GLY A 349 4.20 4.33 -8.55
CA GLY A 349 5.44 4.12 -9.32
C GLY A 349 5.17 3.69 -10.76
N LEU A 350 4.25 2.76 -10.97
CA LEU A 350 3.85 2.35 -12.33
C LEU A 350 3.15 3.49 -13.08
N GLY A 351 2.34 4.30 -12.41
CA GLY A 351 1.76 5.51 -12.97
C GLY A 351 2.84 6.45 -13.51
N VAL A 352 3.88 6.70 -12.75
CA VAL A 352 5.04 7.51 -13.20
C VAL A 352 5.73 6.88 -14.41
N VAL A 353 6.01 5.58 -14.34
CA VAL A 353 6.67 4.85 -15.44
C VAL A 353 5.85 4.92 -16.73
N SER A 354 4.51 4.86 -16.64
CA SER A 354 3.63 4.96 -17.82
C SER A 354 3.77 6.33 -18.53
N VAL A 355 3.87 7.42 -17.77
CA VAL A 355 4.11 8.76 -18.32
C VAL A 355 5.47 8.85 -18.99
N LEU A 356 6.53 8.36 -18.32
CA LEU A 356 7.90 8.42 -18.85
C LEU A 356 8.10 7.56 -20.11
N ARG A 357 7.32 6.50 -20.28
CA ARG A 357 7.32 5.66 -21.50
C ARG A 357 6.48 6.24 -22.65
N GLY A 358 5.89 7.42 -22.49
CA GLY A 358 5.06 8.06 -23.50
C GLY A 358 3.68 7.41 -23.68
N GLY A 359 3.26 6.59 -22.72
CA GLY A 359 1.98 5.86 -22.72
C GLY A 359 0.82 6.56 -22.01
N ALA A 360 0.99 7.77 -21.53
CA ALA A 360 -0.09 8.49 -20.86
C ALA A 360 -1.04 9.10 -21.88
N GLU A 361 -2.14 8.41 -22.15
CA GLU A 361 -3.36 9.11 -22.62
C GLU A 361 -3.78 10.07 -21.51
N THR A 362 -3.73 11.36 -21.80
CA THR A 362 -4.19 12.41 -20.88
C THR A 362 -5.65 12.11 -20.52
N PRO A 363 -6.03 11.92 -19.25
CA PRO A 363 -7.41 11.76 -18.88
C PRO A 363 -8.16 13.05 -19.21
N GLY A 364 -8.95 13.05 -20.29
CA GLY A 364 -9.74 14.20 -20.71
C GLY A 364 -9.47 14.74 -22.11
N ALA A 365 -8.50 14.20 -22.88
CA ALA A 365 -8.36 14.59 -24.29
C ALA A 365 -9.46 13.90 -25.12
N PRO A 366 -10.30 14.66 -25.85
CA PRO A 366 -11.29 14.06 -26.73
C PRO A 366 -10.56 13.26 -27.82
N THR A 367 -10.98 12.00 -28.00
CA THR A 367 -10.44 11.05 -28.98
C THR A 367 -10.62 11.57 -30.41
N SER A 368 -9.72 12.42 -30.88
CA SER A 368 -9.72 12.95 -32.25
C SER A 368 -9.22 11.97 -33.33
N ARG A 369 -8.95 10.71 -32.95
CA ARG A 369 -8.34 9.72 -33.87
C ARG A 369 -9.33 8.84 -34.63
N ARG A 370 -10.66 9.04 -34.51
CA ARG A 370 -11.66 8.22 -35.23
C ARG A 370 -12.26 8.89 -36.49
N ARG A 371 -11.74 10.01 -36.97
CA ARG A 371 -12.30 10.73 -38.12
C ARG A 371 -11.48 10.66 -39.42
N ARG A 372 -10.41 9.86 -39.51
CA ARG A 372 -9.57 9.79 -40.73
C ARG A 372 -9.75 8.51 -41.59
N VAL A 373 -10.71 7.67 -41.33
CA VAL A 373 -10.92 6.43 -42.15
C VAL A 373 -12.27 6.44 -42.92
N ARG A 374 -12.97 7.58 -43.01
CA ARG A 374 -14.26 7.65 -43.72
C ARG A 374 -14.32 8.70 -44.85
N SER A 375 -13.20 9.15 -45.39
CA SER A 375 -13.17 10.07 -46.53
C SER A 375 -12.41 9.53 -47.74
N GLU A 376 -12.09 8.22 -47.78
CA GLU A 376 -11.57 7.54 -48.95
C GLU A 376 -12.38 6.23 -49.19
N SER A 377 -13.63 6.39 -49.62
CA SER A 377 -14.38 5.36 -50.35
C SER A 377 -15.48 6.05 -51.15
#